data_1d159c83a8a741679fb6e33eb1ff33f1
#
_entry.id   1d159c83a8a741679fb6e33eb1ff33f1
#
_cell.length_a   1.000
_cell.length_b   1.000
_cell.length_c   1.000
_cell.angle_alpha   90.00
_cell.angle_beta   90.00
_cell.angle_gamma   90.00
#
_symmetry.space_group_name_H-M   'P 1'
#
loop_
_entity.id
_entity.type
_entity.pdbx_description
1 polymer ?
#
loop_
_entity_poly.entity_id
_entity_poly.type
_entity_poly.pdbx_seq_one_letter_code
_entity_poly.pdbx_strand_id
1 'polypeptide(L)'
;MDAEAGSLEEEELELFAMLIDEYESEKFPIELPDPIDAIFFRMDQEGLKQKDLVKYIGSQSKVSEVLNRKRPLSLSMIRKLHRGLGIPAEVLLEEEGGELPAPHEGLNDYPFTEMYKRGYFGFFNGALTEAKEIKEELLTRFFSIFQGMTFTKALPRTSDANKMDEFALEAWQARALTLAEDEEYPPYQLGSLSEDDFKYLVSLSAFANGPLLAREYLQKHGIPFVILKSLPKTYLDGACFKSPSGRPMIALTLRHDRLDNFWFTLLHELAHLYLHLDENNFVFFDETESPLTESELHDPKEKEANGLASKVLIPENEWDLWRSAIGKYVSKADINAFAHSLGISPAISAGRLRWETGDYKKYSAMLGNKAVKKLFQEN
;
A
#
# COMPACT_ATOMS: atom_id res chain seq x y z
N MET A 1 -37.93 40.57 24.10
CA MET A 1 -39.11 39.68 24.06
C MET A 1 -38.54 38.33 23.63
N ASP A 2 -38.63 37.37 24.52
CA ASP A 2 -38.14 36.03 24.20
C ASP A 2 -39.34 35.29 23.60
N ALA A 3 -39.19 34.80 22.37
CA ALA A 3 -40.19 34.00 21.69
C ALA A 3 -40.34 32.66 22.43
N GLU A 4 -41.57 32.12 22.53
CA GLU A 4 -41.79 30.81 23.14
C GLU A 4 -41.25 29.71 22.22
N ALA A 5 -40.51 28.74 22.81
CA ALA A 5 -39.93 27.64 22.07
C ALA A 5 -40.97 26.84 21.26
N GLY A 6 -40.79 26.73 19.94
CA GLY A 6 -41.69 26.10 18.98
C GLY A 6 -42.86 26.98 18.52
N SER A 7 -42.79 28.30 18.75
CA SER A 7 -43.75 29.25 18.22
C SER A 7 -43.40 29.71 16.78
N LEU A 8 -44.40 30.21 16.04
CA LEU A 8 -44.18 30.79 14.70
C LEU A 8 -43.24 31.99 14.77
N GLU A 9 -43.25 32.73 15.85
CA GLU A 9 -42.37 33.87 16.10
C GLU A 9 -40.92 33.44 16.29
N GLU A 10 -40.66 32.26 16.88
CA GLU A 10 -39.30 31.70 16.99
C GLU A 10 -38.79 31.25 15.62
N GLU A 11 -39.59 30.55 14.81
CA GLU A 11 -39.24 30.14 13.44
C GLU A 11 -38.95 31.34 12.53
N GLU A 12 -39.75 32.42 12.64
CA GLU A 12 -39.50 33.67 11.90
C GLU A 12 -38.19 34.33 12.36
N LEU A 13 -37.89 34.30 13.66
CA LEU A 13 -36.68 34.91 14.22
C LEU A 13 -35.44 34.14 13.81
N GLU A 14 -35.48 32.79 13.79
CA GLU A 14 -34.41 31.94 13.26
C GLU A 14 -34.20 32.20 11.77
N LEU A 15 -35.28 32.29 10.98
CA LEU A 15 -35.17 32.59 9.54
C LEU A 15 -34.51 33.94 9.29
N PHE A 16 -34.92 34.98 10.04
CA PHE A 16 -34.32 36.31 9.91
C PHE A 16 -32.86 36.29 10.37
N ALA A 17 -32.50 35.58 11.41
CA ALA A 17 -31.14 35.44 11.87
C ALA A 17 -30.25 34.77 10.78
N MET A 18 -30.73 33.70 10.15
CA MET A 18 -30.04 33.04 9.05
C MET A 18 -29.85 33.96 7.82
N LEU A 19 -30.92 34.71 7.44
CA LEU A 19 -30.82 35.65 6.30
C LEU A 19 -29.89 36.82 6.57
N ILE A 20 -29.82 37.30 7.81
CA ILE A 20 -28.91 38.37 8.23
C ILE A 20 -27.49 37.83 8.22
N ASP A 21 -27.25 36.65 8.78
CA ASP A 21 -25.92 35.99 8.80
C ASP A 21 -25.39 35.74 7.37
N GLU A 22 -26.24 35.24 6.46
CA GLU A 22 -25.93 35.05 5.06
C GLU A 22 -25.60 36.39 4.36
N TYR A 23 -26.40 37.42 4.61
CA TYR A 23 -26.18 38.78 4.05
C TYR A 23 -24.90 39.41 4.60
N GLU A 24 -24.65 39.29 5.91
CA GLU A 24 -23.43 39.85 6.53
C GLU A 24 -22.17 39.13 6.04
N SER A 25 -22.20 37.80 5.94
CA SER A 25 -21.07 37.01 5.41
C SER A 25 -20.77 37.34 3.95
N GLU A 26 -21.81 37.63 3.12
CA GLU A 26 -21.59 38.03 1.72
C GLU A 26 -21.10 39.49 1.57
N LYS A 27 -21.64 40.43 2.37
CA LYS A 27 -21.38 41.84 2.23
C LYS A 27 -20.24 42.40 3.08
N PHE A 28 -19.97 41.73 4.19
CA PHE A 28 -18.99 42.14 5.19
C PHE A 28 -18.16 40.95 5.65
N PRO A 29 -17.45 40.24 4.72
CA PRO A 29 -16.64 39.10 5.11
C PRO A 29 -15.60 39.53 6.14
N ILE A 30 -15.66 38.88 7.30
CA ILE A 30 -14.64 39.06 8.35
C ILE A 30 -13.49 38.14 8.02
N GLU A 31 -12.34 38.70 7.61
CA GLU A 31 -11.15 37.91 7.39
C GLU A 31 -10.72 37.17 8.65
N LEU A 32 -10.33 35.92 8.50
CA LEU A 32 -9.80 35.14 9.63
C LEU A 32 -8.54 35.82 10.18
N PRO A 33 -8.39 35.91 11.50
CA PRO A 33 -7.19 36.47 12.09
C PRO A 33 -6.00 35.55 11.79
N ASP A 34 -4.80 36.16 11.66
CA ASP A 34 -3.55 35.42 11.53
C ASP A 34 -3.39 34.42 12.69
N PRO A 35 -2.99 33.15 12.45
CA PRO A 35 -2.83 32.11 13.47
C PRO A 35 -1.92 32.51 14.64
N ILE A 36 -0.86 33.23 14.33
CA ILE A 36 0.11 33.66 15.35
C ILE A 36 -0.47 34.77 16.21
N ASP A 37 -1.23 35.67 15.60
CA ASP A 37 -1.91 36.73 16.34
C ASP A 37 -3.03 36.14 17.24
N ALA A 38 -3.75 35.11 16.77
CA ALA A 38 -4.70 34.38 17.58
C ALA A 38 -4.04 33.64 18.77
N ILE A 39 -2.83 33.11 18.58
CA ILE A 39 -2.05 32.52 19.68
C ILE A 39 -1.65 33.61 20.69
N PHE A 40 -1.15 34.76 20.23
CA PHE A 40 -0.82 35.88 21.12
C PHE A 40 -2.03 36.38 21.90
N PHE A 41 -3.18 36.49 21.24
CA PHE A 41 -4.44 36.90 21.88
C PHE A 41 -4.83 35.93 23.01
N ARG A 42 -4.76 34.61 22.76
CA ARG A 42 -5.04 33.62 23.81
C ARG A 42 -4.02 33.62 24.92
N MET A 43 -2.75 33.87 24.62
CA MET A 43 -1.70 34.03 25.65
C MET A 43 -2.01 35.19 26.55
N ASP A 44 -2.44 36.33 26.01
CA ASP A 44 -2.81 37.50 26.79
C ASP A 44 -4.04 37.25 27.67
N GLN A 45 -5.08 36.67 27.09
CA GLN A 45 -6.34 36.31 27.80
C GLN A 45 -6.08 35.38 29.01
N GLU A 46 -5.23 34.38 28.82
CA GLU A 46 -4.95 33.36 29.87
C GLU A 46 -3.72 33.66 30.71
N GLY A 47 -3.03 34.80 30.47
CA GLY A 47 -1.83 35.17 31.17
C GLY A 47 -0.64 34.23 30.94
N LEU A 48 -0.60 33.58 29.78
CA LEU A 48 0.43 32.59 29.42
C LEU A 48 1.72 33.27 28.97
N LYS A 49 2.84 32.63 29.27
CA LYS A 49 4.18 33.00 28.79
C LYS A 49 4.63 32.02 27.72
N GLN A 50 5.61 32.39 26.91
CA GLN A 50 6.13 31.48 25.85
C GLN A 50 6.55 30.09 26.37
N LYS A 51 7.04 29.97 27.60
CA LYS A 51 7.37 28.68 28.22
C LYS A 51 6.15 27.76 28.37
N ASP A 52 4.96 28.34 28.54
CA ASP A 52 3.73 27.58 28.76
C ASP A 52 3.18 26.98 27.45
N LEU A 53 3.62 27.53 26.31
CA LEU A 53 3.32 26.98 24.99
C LEU A 53 4.13 25.73 24.62
N VAL A 54 5.18 25.42 25.40
CA VAL A 54 6.03 24.24 25.12
C VAL A 54 5.23 22.93 25.11
N LYS A 55 4.20 22.80 25.93
CA LYS A 55 3.31 21.64 25.95
C LYS A 55 2.47 21.46 24.66
N TYR A 56 2.24 22.54 23.91
CA TYR A 56 1.48 22.54 22.67
C TYR A 56 2.39 22.46 21.43
N ILE A 57 3.48 23.24 21.44
CA ILE A 57 4.36 23.44 20.28
C ILE A 57 5.62 22.55 20.34
N GLY A 58 6.05 22.17 21.54
CA GLY A 58 7.23 21.34 21.76
C GLY A 58 8.34 22.05 22.52
N SER A 59 9.53 22.25 21.94
CA SER A 59 10.65 22.90 22.63
C SER A 59 10.54 24.42 22.67
N GLN A 60 11.26 25.06 23.59
CA GLN A 60 11.33 26.53 23.69
C GLN A 60 11.84 27.19 22.40
N SER A 61 12.77 26.53 21.69
CA SER A 61 13.25 27.00 20.36
C SER A 61 12.13 27.02 19.35
N LYS A 62 11.33 25.94 19.26
CA LYS A 62 10.18 25.86 18.33
C LYS A 62 9.11 26.91 18.65
N VAL A 63 8.82 27.13 19.94
CA VAL A 63 7.90 28.18 20.34
C VAL A 63 8.39 29.53 19.83
N SER A 64 9.66 29.84 20.00
CA SER A 64 10.24 31.08 19.50
C SER A 64 10.19 31.17 17.96
N GLU A 65 10.50 30.09 17.25
CA GLU A 65 10.45 30.04 15.79
C GLU A 65 9.03 30.25 15.25
N VAL A 66 8.03 29.62 15.85
CA VAL A 66 6.61 29.76 15.47
C VAL A 66 6.13 31.17 15.74
N LEU A 67 6.30 31.70 16.94
CA LEU A 67 5.84 33.04 17.29
C LEU A 67 6.55 34.17 16.47
N ASN A 68 7.74 33.90 15.97
CA ASN A 68 8.45 34.80 15.05
C ASN A 68 8.17 34.52 13.56
N ARG A 69 7.17 33.68 13.21
CA ARG A 69 6.79 33.30 11.85
C ARG A 69 7.92 32.67 11.03
N LYS A 70 8.92 32.09 11.69
CA LYS A 70 10.06 31.40 11.06
C LYS A 70 9.78 29.91 10.80
N ARG A 71 8.74 29.38 11.42
CA ARG A 71 8.30 28.00 11.30
C ARG A 71 6.79 27.96 11.21
N PRO A 72 6.19 27.24 10.23
CA PRO A 72 4.76 27.04 10.15
C PRO A 72 4.28 26.14 11.31
N LEU A 73 3.00 26.26 11.64
CA LEU A 73 2.33 25.34 12.57
C LEU A 73 2.17 23.98 11.90
N SER A 74 2.50 22.91 12.62
CA SER A 74 2.20 21.55 12.19
C SER A 74 0.79 21.14 12.62
N LEU A 75 0.16 20.17 11.92
CA LEU A 75 -1.17 19.66 12.32
C LEU A 75 -1.21 19.20 13.79
N SER A 76 -0.13 18.58 14.25
CA SER A 76 0.01 18.19 15.66
C SER A 76 0.01 19.38 16.61
N MET A 77 0.67 20.49 16.24
CA MET A 77 0.63 21.74 17.01
C MET A 77 -0.76 22.37 16.96
N ILE A 78 -1.36 22.46 15.78
CA ILE A 78 -2.71 23.00 15.57
C ILE A 78 -3.72 22.25 16.44
N ARG A 79 -3.73 20.91 16.42
CA ARG A 79 -4.64 20.13 17.27
C ARG A 79 -4.46 20.39 18.76
N LYS A 80 -3.22 20.51 19.21
CA LYS A 80 -2.92 20.81 20.63
C LYS A 80 -3.34 22.22 21.01
N LEU A 81 -3.12 23.20 20.13
CA LEU A 81 -3.54 24.59 20.35
C LEU A 81 -5.07 24.71 20.31
N HIS A 82 -5.71 24.07 19.33
CA HIS A 82 -7.17 24.02 19.25
C HIS A 82 -7.79 23.41 20.50
N ARG A 83 -7.37 22.21 20.90
CA ARG A 83 -7.91 21.51 22.07
C ARG A 83 -7.53 22.14 23.39
N GLY A 84 -6.32 22.67 23.50
CA GLY A 84 -5.76 23.14 24.75
C GLY A 84 -5.92 24.62 25.03
N LEU A 85 -6.06 25.45 24.00
CA LEU A 85 -6.28 26.90 24.10
C LEU A 85 -7.62 27.36 23.50
N GLY A 86 -8.41 26.42 22.93
CA GLY A 86 -9.71 26.74 22.34
C GLY A 86 -9.63 27.68 21.13
N ILE A 87 -8.50 27.72 20.41
CA ILE A 87 -8.39 28.50 19.18
C ILE A 87 -9.15 27.75 18.08
N PRO A 88 -10.05 28.38 17.31
CA PRO A 88 -10.78 27.73 16.23
C PRO A 88 -9.82 27.07 15.20
N ALA A 89 -10.22 25.89 14.71
CA ALA A 89 -9.39 25.15 13.75
C ALA A 89 -9.20 25.93 12.44
N GLU A 90 -10.26 26.56 11.95
CA GLU A 90 -10.26 27.40 10.74
C GLU A 90 -9.22 28.55 10.82
N VAL A 91 -9.09 29.18 11.99
CA VAL A 91 -8.09 30.22 12.23
C VAL A 91 -6.67 29.65 12.13
N LEU A 92 -6.44 28.49 12.78
CA LEU A 92 -5.11 27.86 12.81
C LEU A 92 -4.71 27.23 11.45
N LEU A 93 -5.70 26.87 10.62
CA LEU A 93 -5.49 26.32 9.28
C LEU A 93 -5.45 27.41 8.20
N GLU A 94 -5.83 28.65 8.52
CA GLU A 94 -6.01 29.77 7.58
C GLU A 94 -7.03 29.41 6.48
N GLU A 95 -8.04 28.61 6.80
CA GLU A 95 -9.02 28.08 5.86
C GLU A 95 -10.43 28.28 6.46
N GLU A 96 -11.28 29.08 5.80
CA GLU A 96 -12.63 29.38 6.23
C GLU A 96 -13.48 28.10 6.26
N GLY A 97 -14.13 27.83 7.40
CA GLY A 97 -14.83 26.58 7.62
C GLY A 97 -13.92 25.34 7.74
N GLY A 98 -12.61 25.53 7.81
CA GLY A 98 -11.62 24.47 7.87
C GLY A 98 -11.76 23.60 9.12
N GLU A 99 -12.04 22.31 8.92
CA GLU A 99 -12.06 21.31 9.97
C GLU A 99 -10.73 20.56 10.04
N LEU A 100 -10.31 20.22 11.25
CA LEU A 100 -9.13 19.40 11.43
C LEU A 100 -9.40 18.00 10.85
N PRO A 101 -8.58 17.53 9.88
CA PRO A 101 -8.74 16.19 9.34
C PRO A 101 -8.68 15.17 10.49
N ALA A 102 -9.52 14.13 10.42
CA ALA A 102 -9.48 13.06 11.39
C ALA A 102 -8.05 12.48 11.46
N PRO A 103 -7.49 12.23 12.65
CA PRO A 103 -6.19 11.61 12.75
C PRO A 103 -6.27 10.22 12.13
N HIS A 104 -5.31 9.87 11.29
CA HIS A 104 -5.18 8.50 10.81
C HIS A 104 -4.95 7.59 12.02
N GLU A 105 -5.73 6.53 12.15
CA GLU A 105 -5.60 5.59 13.26
C GLU A 105 -4.19 4.96 13.26
N GLY A 106 -3.63 4.75 14.45
CA GLY A 106 -2.35 4.06 14.58
C GLY A 106 -1.12 4.82 14.09
N LEU A 107 -1.15 6.16 13.99
CA LEU A 107 -0.02 6.99 13.52
C LEU A 107 1.35 6.62 14.13
N ASN A 108 1.38 6.11 15.35
CA ASN A 108 2.63 5.74 16.03
C ASN A 108 3.11 4.33 15.69
N ASP A 109 2.25 3.49 15.15
CA ASP A 109 2.50 2.07 14.91
C ASP A 109 3.15 1.83 13.54
N TYR A 110 3.02 2.79 12.60
CA TYR A 110 3.69 2.71 11.30
C TYR A 110 5.22 2.72 11.43
N PRO A 111 5.95 1.93 10.62
CA PRO A 111 7.41 1.89 10.57
C PRO A 111 7.99 3.14 9.88
N PHE A 112 7.61 4.33 10.34
CA PHE A 112 7.85 5.63 9.73
C PHE A 112 9.31 5.87 9.32
N THR A 113 10.26 5.52 10.20
CA THR A 113 11.69 5.70 9.92
C THR A 113 12.14 4.85 8.72
N GLU A 114 11.61 3.64 8.59
CA GLU A 114 11.93 2.77 7.45
C GLU A 114 11.23 3.26 6.18
N MET A 115 9.98 3.70 6.27
CA MET A 115 9.25 4.33 5.17
C MET A 115 10.02 5.54 4.63
N TYR A 116 10.47 6.43 5.51
CA TYR A 116 11.27 7.60 5.13
C TYR A 116 12.56 7.20 4.40
N LYS A 117 13.34 6.26 4.96
CA LYS A 117 14.60 5.79 4.35
C LYS A 117 14.41 5.18 2.96
N ARG A 118 13.23 4.61 2.69
CA ARG A 118 12.89 3.98 1.41
C ARG A 118 12.19 4.94 0.43
N GLY A 119 12.09 6.23 0.76
CA GLY A 119 11.53 7.24 -0.13
C GLY A 119 10.00 7.17 -0.28
N TYR A 120 9.27 6.65 0.72
CA TYR A 120 7.80 6.63 0.71
C TYR A 120 7.20 8.04 0.69
N PHE A 121 7.92 9.00 1.21
CA PHE A 121 7.55 10.42 1.24
C PHE A 121 8.33 11.22 0.19
N GLY A 122 8.34 10.77 -1.09
CA GLY A 122 9.07 11.41 -2.17
C GLY A 122 8.68 12.86 -2.44
N PHE A 123 7.50 13.28 -1.94
CA PHE A 123 7.02 14.66 -1.97
C PHE A 123 7.62 15.55 -0.86
N PHE A 124 8.48 15.01 0.02
CA PHE A 124 9.12 15.72 1.13
C PHE A 124 10.65 15.62 1.00
N ASN A 125 11.34 16.76 0.98
CA ASN A 125 12.79 16.84 0.77
C ASN A 125 13.58 17.22 2.04
N GLY A 126 12.93 17.32 3.22
CA GLY A 126 13.58 17.67 4.49
C GLY A 126 14.30 16.47 5.13
N ALA A 127 15.09 16.73 6.17
CA ALA A 127 15.79 15.71 6.93
C ALA A 127 14.84 14.81 7.74
N LEU A 128 15.29 13.59 8.14
CA LEU A 128 14.50 12.68 8.96
C LEU A 128 14.03 13.30 10.30
N THR A 129 14.84 14.20 10.89
CA THR A 129 14.47 14.91 12.10
C THR A 129 13.27 15.82 11.88
N GLU A 130 13.25 16.53 10.76
CA GLU A 130 12.13 17.38 10.34
C GLU A 130 10.91 16.54 9.98
N ALA A 131 11.12 15.45 9.24
CA ALA A 131 10.04 14.50 8.91
C ALA A 131 9.33 13.96 10.16
N LYS A 132 10.08 13.65 11.22
CA LYS A 132 9.49 13.18 12.49
C LYS A 132 8.66 14.26 13.20
N GLU A 133 8.95 15.53 12.99
CA GLU A 133 8.19 16.63 13.58
C GLU A 133 6.83 16.80 12.93
N ILE A 134 6.76 16.55 11.61
CA ILE A 134 5.54 16.62 10.81
C ILE A 134 5.06 15.22 10.38
N LYS A 135 5.35 14.20 11.23
CA LYS A 135 5.02 12.79 10.93
C LYS A 135 3.55 12.60 10.56
N GLU A 136 2.67 13.29 11.27
CA GLU A 136 1.23 13.19 11.06
C GLU A 136 0.83 13.69 9.67
N GLU A 137 1.33 14.85 9.26
CA GLU A 137 1.06 15.42 7.95
C GLU A 137 1.55 14.53 6.83
N LEU A 138 2.79 14.01 6.99
CA LEU A 138 3.38 13.12 5.99
C LEU A 138 2.59 11.83 5.84
N LEU A 139 2.15 11.23 6.95
CA LEU A 139 1.33 10.02 6.91
C LEU A 139 -0.07 10.31 6.37
N THR A 140 -0.73 11.38 6.79
CA THR A 140 -2.05 11.77 6.28
C THR A 140 -2.01 11.99 4.77
N ARG A 141 -1.01 12.73 4.27
CA ARG A 141 -0.82 12.95 2.83
C ARG A 141 -0.46 11.65 2.10
N PHE A 142 0.39 10.81 2.69
CA PHE A 142 0.77 9.53 2.09
C PHE A 142 -0.42 8.60 1.91
N PHE A 143 -1.28 8.51 2.94
CA PHE A 143 -2.46 7.66 2.90
C PHE A 143 -3.67 8.30 2.21
N SER A 144 -3.58 9.54 1.72
CA SER A 144 -4.68 10.17 0.97
C SER A 144 -5.04 9.41 -0.32
N ILE A 145 -4.14 8.57 -0.84
CA ILE A 145 -4.42 7.68 -1.98
C ILE A 145 -5.57 6.70 -1.69
N PHE A 146 -5.86 6.46 -0.43
CA PHE A 146 -6.94 5.58 0.00
C PHE A 146 -8.27 6.31 0.27
N GLN A 147 -8.36 7.63 0.03
CA GLN A 147 -9.61 8.35 0.21
C GLN A 147 -10.70 7.76 -0.69
N GLY A 148 -11.79 7.33 -0.07
CA GLY A 148 -12.92 6.67 -0.74
C GLY A 148 -12.81 5.15 -0.88
N MET A 149 -11.72 4.51 -0.42
CA MET A 149 -11.62 3.06 -0.31
C MET A 149 -12.05 2.58 1.08
N THR A 150 -12.90 1.59 1.12
CA THR A 150 -13.12 0.83 2.35
C THR A 150 -11.93 -0.13 2.50
N PHE A 151 -11.01 0.18 3.41
CA PHE A 151 -9.97 -0.78 3.76
C PHE A 151 -10.60 -2.02 4.33
N THR A 152 -10.56 -3.09 3.58
CA THR A 152 -10.63 -4.39 4.22
C THR A 152 -9.24 -4.59 4.82
N LYS A 153 -9.12 -4.36 6.15
CA LYS A 153 -7.93 -4.85 6.87
C LYS A 153 -7.80 -6.30 6.44
N ALA A 154 -6.77 -6.60 5.67
CA ALA A 154 -6.41 -7.98 5.43
C ALA A 154 -6.14 -8.54 6.83
N LEU A 155 -7.10 -9.29 7.36
CA LEU A 155 -6.91 -9.94 8.65
C LEU A 155 -5.81 -10.98 8.41
N PRO A 156 -4.64 -10.85 9.03
CA PRO A 156 -3.64 -11.90 8.96
C PRO A 156 -4.28 -13.16 9.52
N ARG A 157 -4.43 -14.15 8.67
CA ARG A 157 -5.01 -15.47 9.05
C ARG A 157 -3.99 -16.38 9.74
N THR A 158 -2.91 -15.78 10.27
CA THR A 158 -1.83 -16.56 10.88
C THR A 158 -2.11 -16.88 12.33
N SER A 159 -2.12 -18.18 12.62
CA SER A 159 -1.90 -18.71 13.96
C SER A 159 -0.39 -18.65 14.30
N ASP A 160 -0.07 -17.82 15.26
CA ASP A 160 0.88 -18.03 16.35
C ASP A 160 2.39 -17.78 16.27
N ALA A 161 3.13 -17.57 15.27
CA ALA A 161 4.56 -17.34 15.54
C ALA A 161 5.16 -16.03 14.97
N ASN A 162 4.67 -15.56 13.84
CA ASN A 162 5.11 -14.31 13.25
C ASN A 162 3.88 -13.46 12.93
N LYS A 163 3.42 -12.67 13.91
CA LYS A 163 2.37 -11.69 13.61
C LYS A 163 2.89 -10.75 12.54
N MET A 164 2.26 -10.77 11.37
CA MET A 164 2.44 -9.78 10.34
C MET A 164 2.15 -8.40 10.95
N ASP A 165 2.98 -7.43 10.61
CA ASP A 165 2.78 -6.04 10.99
C ASP A 165 1.77 -5.41 10.03
N GLU A 166 0.52 -5.27 10.47
CA GLU A 166 -0.59 -4.76 9.68
C GLU A 166 -0.32 -3.32 9.19
N PHE A 167 0.30 -2.48 10.01
CA PHE A 167 0.65 -1.11 9.64
C PHE A 167 1.75 -1.08 8.57
N ALA A 168 2.72 -1.99 8.66
CA ALA A 168 3.74 -2.12 7.64
C ALA A 168 3.16 -2.65 6.32
N LEU A 169 2.20 -3.56 6.37
CA LEU A 169 1.50 -4.08 5.20
C LEU A 169 0.67 -2.99 4.52
N GLU A 170 -0.11 -2.24 5.29
CA GLU A 170 -0.90 -1.11 4.80
C GLU A 170 -0.02 -0.04 4.14
N ALA A 171 1.10 0.32 4.79
CA ALA A 171 2.05 1.27 4.22
C ALA A 171 2.68 0.74 2.92
N TRP A 172 2.99 -0.55 2.85
CA TRP A 172 3.52 -1.18 1.63
C TRP A 172 2.50 -1.14 0.50
N GLN A 173 1.23 -1.46 0.79
CA GLN A 173 0.13 -1.42 -0.18
C GLN A 173 -0.08 0.01 -0.71
N ALA A 174 -0.14 1.02 0.17
CA ALA A 174 -0.26 2.42 -0.22
C ALA A 174 0.88 2.84 -1.16
N ARG A 175 2.11 2.41 -0.87
CA ARG A 175 3.25 2.72 -1.75
C ARG A 175 3.16 2.02 -3.09
N ALA A 176 2.71 0.76 -3.12
CA ALA A 176 2.51 0.03 -4.36
C ALA A 176 1.45 0.70 -5.24
N LEU A 177 0.33 1.15 -4.64
CA LEU A 177 -0.70 1.94 -5.33
C LEU A 177 -0.15 3.25 -5.88
N THR A 178 0.59 4.02 -5.08
CA THR A 178 1.21 5.27 -5.52
C THR A 178 2.09 5.05 -6.74
N LEU A 179 2.94 4.01 -6.72
CA LEU A 179 3.81 3.68 -7.84
C LEU A 179 3.05 3.25 -9.10
N ALA A 180 1.89 2.59 -8.92
CA ALA A 180 1.05 2.19 -10.02
C ALA A 180 0.30 3.37 -10.65
N GLU A 181 -0.11 4.36 -9.86
CA GLU A 181 -0.82 5.56 -10.36
C GLU A 181 0.13 6.60 -10.98
N ASP A 182 1.45 6.52 -10.72
CA ASP A 182 2.46 7.40 -11.31
C ASP A 182 2.68 7.15 -12.82
N GLU A 183 2.15 6.03 -13.37
CA GLU A 183 2.29 5.66 -14.77
C GLU A 183 0.93 5.60 -15.47
N GLU A 184 0.90 5.95 -16.76
CA GLU A 184 -0.31 5.81 -17.58
C GLU A 184 -0.42 4.39 -18.15
N TYR A 185 -1.58 3.76 -17.98
CA TYR A 185 -1.90 2.44 -18.50
C TYR A 185 -3.19 2.47 -19.33
N PRO A 186 -3.31 1.61 -20.35
CA PRO A 186 -4.60 1.43 -21.02
C PRO A 186 -5.67 0.96 -20.03
N PRO A 187 -6.95 1.23 -20.29
CA PRO A 187 -8.02 0.75 -19.44
C PRO A 187 -8.05 -0.80 -19.44
N TYR A 188 -8.13 -1.37 -18.22
CA TYR A 188 -8.34 -2.81 -18.09
C TYR A 188 -9.77 -3.18 -18.53
N GLN A 189 -9.89 -4.23 -19.30
CA GLN A 189 -11.18 -4.79 -19.71
C GLN A 189 -11.45 -6.05 -18.89
N LEU A 190 -12.53 -6.01 -18.10
CA LEU A 190 -12.94 -7.17 -17.31
C LEU A 190 -13.16 -8.39 -18.19
N GLY A 191 -12.62 -9.55 -17.79
CA GLY A 191 -12.69 -10.79 -18.56
C GLY A 191 -11.77 -10.83 -19.79
N SER A 192 -10.86 -9.86 -19.96
CA SER A 192 -9.90 -9.89 -21.07
C SER A 192 -8.78 -10.93 -20.89
N LEU A 193 -8.52 -11.36 -19.65
CA LEU A 193 -7.56 -12.44 -19.39
C LEU A 193 -8.15 -13.79 -19.80
N SER A 194 -7.32 -14.62 -20.39
CA SER A 194 -7.64 -15.98 -20.85
C SER A 194 -6.54 -16.98 -20.45
N GLU A 195 -6.79 -18.27 -20.56
CA GLU A 195 -5.75 -19.28 -20.33
C GLU A 195 -4.56 -19.14 -21.31
N ASP A 196 -4.76 -18.55 -22.47
CA ASP A 196 -3.68 -18.36 -23.45
C ASP A 196 -2.73 -17.24 -23.02
N ASP A 197 -3.21 -16.23 -22.26
CA ASP A 197 -2.36 -15.20 -21.66
C ASP A 197 -1.40 -15.81 -20.61
N PHE A 198 -1.89 -16.74 -19.81
CA PHE A 198 -1.05 -17.50 -18.86
C PHE A 198 0.03 -18.31 -19.59
N LYS A 199 -0.34 -19.06 -20.64
CA LYS A 199 0.62 -19.84 -21.44
C LYS A 199 1.65 -18.94 -22.10
N TYR A 200 1.23 -17.79 -22.62
CA TYR A 200 2.15 -16.81 -23.18
C TYR A 200 3.13 -16.30 -22.14
N LEU A 201 2.66 -15.88 -20.95
CA LEU A 201 3.51 -15.42 -19.86
C LEU A 201 4.52 -16.50 -19.44
N VAL A 202 4.09 -17.76 -19.32
CA VAL A 202 4.99 -18.89 -19.02
C VAL A 202 6.07 -19.04 -20.08
N SER A 203 5.73 -18.90 -21.36
CA SER A 203 6.71 -18.99 -22.46
C SER A 203 7.80 -17.90 -22.37
N LEU A 204 7.46 -16.73 -21.82
CA LEU A 204 8.45 -15.66 -21.58
C LEU A 204 9.53 -16.08 -20.59
N SER A 205 9.29 -17.09 -19.76
CA SER A 205 10.28 -17.60 -18.81
C SER A 205 11.52 -18.19 -19.46
N ALA A 206 11.43 -18.60 -20.73
CA ALA A 206 12.57 -19.08 -21.50
C ALA A 206 13.62 -18.00 -21.82
N PHE A 207 13.25 -16.72 -21.71
CA PHE A 207 14.12 -15.61 -22.03
C PHE A 207 14.81 -15.06 -20.76
N ALA A 208 16.07 -14.63 -20.91
CA ALA A 208 16.83 -14.06 -19.79
C ALA A 208 16.19 -12.80 -19.20
N ASN A 209 15.54 -11.98 -20.02
CA ASN A 209 14.79 -10.78 -19.63
C ASN A 209 13.28 -11.06 -19.48
N GLY A 210 12.87 -12.32 -19.39
CA GLY A 210 11.46 -12.75 -19.29
C GLY A 210 10.66 -11.98 -18.24
N PRO A 211 11.18 -11.74 -17.02
CA PRO A 211 10.43 -10.95 -16.02
C PRO A 211 10.09 -9.53 -16.47
N LEU A 212 10.95 -8.86 -17.25
CA LEU A 212 10.66 -7.53 -17.82
C LEU A 212 9.61 -7.61 -18.92
N LEU A 213 9.69 -8.64 -19.77
CA LEU A 213 8.70 -8.88 -20.81
C LEU A 213 7.32 -9.19 -20.20
N ALA A 214 7.28 -9.92 -19.09
CA ALA A 214 6.03 -10.18 -18.37
C ALA A 214 5.43 -8.88 -17.80
N ARG A 215 6.25 -7.99 -17.20
CA ARG A 215 5.80 -6.66 -16.78
C ARG A 215 5.20 -5.88 -17.94
N GLU A 216 5.93 -5.78 -19.04
CA GLU A 216 5.48 -5.05 -20.23
C GLU A 216 4.17 -5.62 -20.79
N TYR A 217 4.02 -6.94 -20.80
CA TYR A 217 2.81 -7.61 -21.24
C TYR A 217 1.61 -7.23 -20.37
N LEU A 218 1.73 -7.34 -19.04
CA LEU A 218 0.66 -7.01 -18.10
C LEU A 218 0.28 -5.53 -18.18
N GLN A 219 1.26 -4.64 -18.26
CA GLN A 219 1.04 -3.20 -18.40
C GLN A 219 0.26 -2.86 -19.68
N LYS A 220 0.58 -3.49 -20.80
CA LYS A 220 -0.17 -3.36 -22.07
C LYS A 220 -1.63 -3.84 -21.98
N HIS A 221 -1.92 -4.75 -21.05
CA HIS A 221 -3.27 -5.23 -20.77
C HIS A 221 -3.98 -4.43 -19.66
N GLY A 222 -3.43 -3.30 -19.26
CA GLY A 222 -4.04 -2.44 -18.24
C GLY A 222 -3.89 -2.95 -16.82
N ILE A 223 -2.92 -3.85 -16.57
CA ILE A 223 -2.60 -4.40 -15.25
C ILE A 223 -1.25 -3.83 -14.81
N PRO A 224 -1.20 -2.79 -13.97
CA PRO A 224 0.03 -2.31 -13.36
C PRO A 224 0.77 -3.44 -12.66
N PHE A 225 2.08 -3.52 -12.91
CA PHE A 225 2.94 -4.52 -12.29
C PHE A 225 4.11 -3.83 -11.59
N VAL A 226 4.12 -3.89 -10.26
CA VAL A 226 5.06 -3.17 -9.41
C VAL A 226 5.99 -4.15 -8.68
N ILE A 227 7.29 -3.85 -8.68
CA ILE A 227 8.27 -4.52 -7.81
C ILE A 227 8.58 -3.58 -6.65
N LEU A 228 8.18 -3.95 -5.45
CA LEU A 228 8.37 -3.14 -4.24
C LEU A 228 8.84 -3.99 -3.06
N LYS A 229 10.06 -3.74 -2.60
CA LYS A 229 10.62 -4.47 -1.46
C LYS A 229 9.71 -4.38 -0.23
N SER A 230 9.39 -5.53 0.38
CA SER A 230 8.58 -5.63 1.60
C SER A 230 9.16 -4.83 2.77
N LEU A 231 8.29 -4.18 3.53
CA LEU A 231 8.69 -3.58 4.81
C LEU A 231 9.00 -4.68 5.84
N PRO A 232 9.75 -4.36 6.91
CA PRO A 232 10.04 -5.35 7.95
C PRO A 232 8.75 -5.95 8.54
N LYS A 233 8.75 -7.26 8.77
CA LYS A 233 7.62 -8.03 9.33
C LYS A 233 6.35 -8.09 8.47
N THR A 234 6.42 -7.82 7.17
CA THR A 234 5.27 -8.04 6.28
C THR A 234 5.21 -9.46 5.72
N TYR A 235 6.32 -10.20 5.71
CA TYR A 235 6.44 -11.59 5.26
C TYR A 235 5.77 -11.91 3.91
N LEU A 236 5.56 -10.93 3.09
CA LEU A 236 4.82 -10.95 1.85
C LEU A 236 5.72 -11.29 0.67
N ASP A 237 5.30 -12.15 -0.25
CA ASP A 237 5.97 -12.42 -1.53
C ASP A 237 5.29 -11.68 -2.68
N GLY A 238 3.97 -11.65 -2.71
CA GLY A 238 3.16 -10.95 -3.70
C GLY A 238 1.85 -10.46 -3.13
N ALA A 239 1.14 -9.65 -3.92
CA ALA A 239 -0.23 -9.25 -3.68
C ALA A 239 -0.89 -8.80 -4.97
N CYS A 240 -2.18 -9.09 -5.12
CA CYS A 240 -3.02 -8.46 -6.11
C CYS A 240 -4.20 -7.75 -5.46
N PHE A 241 -4.56 -6.59 -5.97
CA PHE A 241 -5.65 -5.77 -5.45
C PHE A 241 -6.16 -4.77 -6.49
N LYS A 242 -7.30 -4.14 -6.23
CA LYS A 242 -7.83 -3.04 -7.06
C LYS A 242 -7.30 -1.70 -6.54
N SER A 243 -6.98 -0.81 -7.46
CA SER A 243 -6.72 0.59 -7.16
C SER A 243 -8.04 1.32 -6.82
N PRO A 244 -7.99 2.57 -6.30
CA PRO A 244 -9.19 3.39 -6.08
C PRO A 244 -10.05 3.57 -7.33
N SER A 245 -9.45 3.56 -8.51
CA SER A 245 -10.14 3.61 -9.81
C SER A 245 -10.79 2.28 -10.22
N GLY A 246 -10.67 1.22 -9.40
CA GLY A 246 -11.17 -0.13 -9.71
C GLY A 246 -10.27 -0.94 -10.65
N ARG A 247 -9.09 -0.44 -11.00
CA ARG A 247 -8.11 -1.13 -11.86
C ARG A 247 -7.40 -2.23 -11.06
N PRO A 248 -7.33 -3.47 -11.58
CA PRO A 248 -6.54 -4.52 -10.94
C PRO A 248 -5.05 -4.25 -11.10
N MET A 249 -4.26 -4.61 -10.10
CA MET A 249 -2.81 -4.52 -10.14
C MET A 249 -2.14 -5.69 -9.42
N ILE A 250 -0.88 -5.94 -9.74
CA ILE A 250 -0.03 -6.94 -9.10
C ILE A 250 1.21 -6.26 -8.55
N ALA A 251 1.57 -6.56 -7.32
CA ALA A 251 2.81 -6.10 -6.70
C ALA A 251 3.59 -7.29 -6.10
N LEU A 252 4.87 -7.42 -6.47
CA LEU A 252 5.75 -8.48 -5.94
C LEU A 252 6.88 -7.86 -5.10
N THR A 253 7.28 -8.55 -4.03
CA THR A 253 8.35 -8.07 -3.15
C THR A 253 9.73 -8.54 -3.56
N LEU A 254 9.81 -9.61 -4.32
CA LEU A 254 11.03 -10.35 -4.64
C LEU A 254 11.84 -10.71 -3.38
N ARG A 255 11.13 -11.04 -2.29
CA ARG A 255 11.74 -11.51 -1.04
C ARG A 255 12.66 -12.69 -1.31
N HIS A 256 12.19 -13.65 -2.07
CA HIS A 256 12.95 -14.72 -2.64
C HIS A 256 13.37 -14.36 -4.08
N ASP A 257 14.55 -13.76 -4.23
CA ASP A 257 15.09 -13.34 -5.52
C ASP A 257 15.57 -14.54 -6.34
N ARG A 258 14.63 -15.30 -6.88
CA ARG A 258 14.82 -16.50 -7.71
C ARG A 258 13.80 -16.52 -8.84
N LEU A 259 14.19 -17.05 -10.01
CA LEU A 259 13.31 -17.15 -11.17
C LEU A 259 12.11 -18.10 -10.94
N ASP A 260 12.33 -19.25 -10.27
CA ASP A 260 11.24 -20.18 -9.98
C ASP A 260 10.15 -19.53 -9.10
N ASN A 261 10.56 -18.82 -8.05
CA ASN A 261 9.65 -18.11 -7.16
C ASN A 261 8.93 -16.96 -7.88
N PHE A 262 9.68 -16.17 -8.66
CA PHE A 262 9.10 -15.06 -9.42
C PHE A 262 7.95 -15.53 -10.32
N TRP A 263 8.17 -16.58 -11.11
CA TRP A 263 7.16 -17.07 -12.05
C TRP A 263 5.97 -17.69 -11.32
N PHE A 264 6.20 -18.43 -10.24
CA PHE A 264 5.13 -18.99 -9.45
C PHE A 264 4.28 -17.88 -8.82
N THR A 265 4.90 -16.93 -8.11
CA THR A 265 4.16 -15.84 -7.43
C THR A 265 3.44 -14.96 -8.44
N LEU A 266 4.07 -14.60 -9.57
CA LEU A 266 3.40 -13.82 -10.62
C LEU A 266 2.12 -14.49 -11.14
N LEU A 267 2.19 -15.79 -11.45
CA LEU A 267 1.04 -16.51 -12.00
C LEU A 267 0.00 -16.82 -10.93
N HIS A 268 0.40 -16.96 -9.68
CA HIS A 268 -0.50 -17.08 -8.54
C HIS A 268 -1.33 -15.80 -8.36
N GLU A 269 -0.68 -14.62 -8.32
CA GLU A 269 -1.39 -13.34 -8.24
C GLU A 269 -2.28 -13.09 -9.46
N LEU A 270 -1.81 -13.46 -10.65
CA LEU A 270 -2.61 -13.37 -11.85
C LEU A 270 -3.82 -14.33 -11.83
N ALA A 271 -3.68 -15.52 -11.21
CA ALA A 271 -4.78 -16.45 -11.04
C ALA A 271 -5.87 -15.88 -10.11
N HIS A 272 -5.50 -15.17 -9.06
CA HIS A 272 -6.46 -14.43 -8.24
C HIS A 272 -7.21 -13.37 -9.06
N LEU A 273 -6.52 -12.61 -9.91
CA LEU A 273 -7.17 -11.66 -10.82
C LEU A 273 -8.12 -12.34 -11.79
N TYR A 274 -7.74 -13.49 -12.34
CA TYR A 274 -8.53 -14.22 -13.31
C TYR A 274 -9.77 -14.88 -12.72
N LEU A 275 -9.64 -15.49 -11.53
CA LEU A 275 -10.69 -16.27 -10.90
C LEU A 275 -11.63 -15.45 -9.99
N HIS A 276 -11.11 -14.38 -9.36
CA HIS A 276 -11.79 -13.75 -8.23
C HIS A 276 -12.00 -12.23 -8.36
N LEU A 277 -11.65 -11.61 -9.53
CA LEU A 277 -11.67 -10.15 -9.70
C LEU A 277 -13.04 -9.49 -9.48
N ASP A 278 -14.13 -10.20 -9.72
CA ASP A 278 -15.51 -9.68 -9.64
C ASP A 278 -16.03 -9.49 -8.20
N GLU A 279 -15.25 -9.89 -7.20
CA GLU A 279 -15.66 -9.80 -5.82
C GLU A 279 -15.57 -8.38 -5.25
N ASN A 280 -16.48 -8.02 -4.36
CA ASN A 280 -16.58 -6.67 -3.79
C ASN A 280 -15.36 -6.27 -2.95
N ASN A 281 -14.65 -7.26 -2.38
CA ASN A 281 -13.44 -7.06 -1.57
C ASN A 281 -12.27 -7.79 -2.21
N PHE A 282 -11.75 -7.19 -3.28
CA PHE A 282 -10.66 -7.78 -4.03
C PHE A 282 -9.31 -7.29 -3.49
N VAL A 283 -8.77 -8.03 -2.53
CA VAL A 283 -7.39 -7.90 -2.04
C VAL A 283 -6.92 -9.29 -1.66
N PHE A 284 -5.83 -9.74 -2.27
CA PHE A 284 -5.16 -10.99 -1.94
C PHE A 284 -3.70 -10.71 -1.60
N PHE A 285 -3.20 -11.32 -0.54
CA PHE A 285 -1.81 -11.22 -0.11
C PHE A 285 -1.24 -12.63 0.00
N ASP A 286 -0.17 -12.92 -0.73
CA ASP A 286 0.53 -14.21 -0.69
C ASP A 286 1.64 -14.21 0.37
N GLU A 287 1.51 -15.11 1.36
CA GLU A 287 2.46 -15.34 2.45
C GLU A 287 3.11 -16.72 2.30
N THR A 288 4.26 -16.81 1.68
CA THR A 288 4.90 -18.12 1.37
C THR A 288 5.98 -18.58 2.35
N GLU A 289 5.99 -18.19 3.63
CA GLU A 289 7.07 -18.57 4.57
C GLU A 289 6.88 -19.91 5.31
N SER A 290 5.73 -20.52 5.24
CA SER A 290 5.52 -21.81 5.88
C SER A 290 5.17 -22.89 4.86
N PRO A 291 5.54 -24.16 5.10
CA PRO A 291 4.74 -25.22 4.52
C PRO A 291 3.29 -24.87 4.90
N LEU A 292 2.44 -24.70 3.89
CA LEU A 292 1.05 -24.26 3.95
C LEU A 292 0.47 -24.46 5.36
N THR A 293 0.16 -23.38 6.06
CA THR A 293 -0.50 -23.50 7.38
C THR A 293 -1.80 -24.27 7.18
N GLU A 294 -2.27 -24.98 8.20
CA GLU A 294 -3.56 -25.68 8.08
C GLU A 294 -4.71 -24.77 7.67
N SER A 295 -4.61 -23.45 7.92
CA SER A 295 -5.59 -22.45 7.50
C SER A 295 -5.50 -22.08 6.01
N GLU A 296 -4.32 -22.04 5.42
CA GLU A 296 -4.13 -21.80 3.97
C GLU A 296 -4.51 -23.02 3.15
N LEU A 297 -4.30 -24.22 3.69
CA LEU A 297 -4.84 -25.46 3.11
C LEU A 297 -6.38 -25.48 3.05
N HIS A 298 -7.06 -24.59 3.78
CA HIS A 298 -8.52 -24.52 3.87
C HIS A 298 -9.15 -23.33 3.15
N ASP A 299 -8.36 -22.35 2.63
CA ASP A 299 -8.93 -21.30 1.79
C ASP A 299 -9.14 -21.83 0.36
N PRO A 300 -10.39 -21.95 -0.11
CA PRO A 300 -10.68 -22.45 -1.46
C PRO A 300 -10.02 -21.60 -2.55
N LYS A 301 -9.93 -20.27 -2.36
CA LYS A 301 -9.39 -19.32 -3.34
C LYS A 301 -7.88 -19.48 -3.50
N GLU A 302 -7.16 -19.63 -2.38
CA GLU A 302 -5.73 -19.91 -2.40
C GLU A 302 -5.43 -21.24 -3.09
N LYS A 303 -6.26 -22.26 -2.83
CA LYS A 303 -6.13 -23.56 -3.47
C LYS A 303 -6.40 -23.49 -4.99
N GLU A 304 -7.38 -22.73 -5.41
CA GLU A 304 -7.71 -22.51 -6.81
C GLU A 304 -6.59 -21.75 -7.53
N ALA A 305 -6.07 -20.64 -6.94
CA ALA A 305 -4.97 -19.89 -7.49
C ALA A 305 -3.67 -20.69 -7.58
N ASN A 306 -3.31 -21.42 -6.53
CA ASN A 306 -2.17 -22.34 -6.50
C ASN A 306 -2.30 -23.45 -7.55
N GLY A 307 -3.50 -24.01 -7.68
CA GLY A 307 -3.81 -25.06 -8.66
C GLY A 307 -3.64 -24.56 -10.10
N LEU A 308 -4.19 -23.38 -10.41
CA LEU A 308 -4.07 -22.77 -11.74
C LEU A 308 -2.62 -22.42 -12.06
N ALA A 309 -1.92 -21.74 -11.15
CA ALA A 309 -0.52 -21.37 -11.33
C ALA A 309 0.37 -22.61 -11.58
N SER A 310 0.21 -23.64 -10.78
CA SER A 310 0.98 -24.90 -10.93
C SER A 310 0.71 -25.59 -12.27
N LYS A 311 -0.59 -25.70 -12.65
CA LYS A 311 -1.03 -26.34 -13.89
C LYS A 311 -0.52 -25.62 -15.13
N VAL A 312 -0.49 -24.30 -15.10
CA VAL A 312 -0.05 -23.49 -16.24
C VAL A 312 1.47 -23.49 -16.36
N LEU A 313 2.21 -23.42 -15.24
CA LEU A 313 3.68 -23.49 -15.24
C LEU A 313 4.19 -24.80 -15.84
N ILE A 314 3.63 -25.91 -15.42
CA ILE A 314 3.95 -27.24 -15.95
C ILE A 314 2.68 -28.08 -15.96
N PRO A 315 2.13 -28.44 -17.15
CA PRO A 315 0.97 -29.31 -17.23
C PRO A 315 1.22 -30.65 -16.51
N GLU A 316 0.25 -31.10 -15.71
CA GLU A 316 0.41 -32.27 -14.83
C GLU A 316 0.70 -33.54 -15.61
N ASN A 317 0.05 -33.75 -16.74
CA ASN A 317 0.29 -34.90 -17.62
C ASN A 317 1.72 -34.94 -18.16
N GLU A 318 2.31 -33.78 -18.52
CA GLU A 318 3.70 -33.68 -18.97
C GLU A 318 4.70 -33.97 -17.84
N TRP A 319 4.36 -33.45 -16.64
CA TRP A 319 5.15 -33.70 -15.46
C TRP A 319 5.17 -35.20 -15.07
N ASP A 320 4.01 -35.82 -14.97
CA ASP A 320 3.87 -37.22 -14.59
C ASP A 320 4.53 -38.17 -15.61
N LEU A 321 4.37 -37.89 -16.89
CA LEU A 321 5.01 -38.64 -17.95
C LEU A 321 6.55 -38.58 -17.81
N TRP A 322 7.08 -37.37 -17.66
CA TRP A 322 8.51 -37.16 -17.49
C TRP A 322 9.03 -37.83 -16.19
N ARG A 323 8.34 -37.66 -15.06
CA ARG A 323 8.71 -38.26 -13.77
C ARG A 323 8.72 -39.79 -13.84
N SER A 324 7.77 -40.38 -14.51
CA SER A 324 7.69 -41.82 -14.70
C SER A 324 8.84 -42.37 -15.58
N ALA A 325 9.28 -41.61 -16.57
CA ALA A 325 10.34 -42.00 -17.48
C ALA A 325 11.74 -41.85 -16.88
N ILE A 326 12.00 -40.80 -16.05
CA ILE A 326 13.35 -40.41 -15.62
C ILE A 326 13.81 -41.19 -14.35
N GLY A 327 12.89 -41.75 -13.59
CA GLY A 327 13.21 -42.49 -12.37
C GLY A 327 13.63 -41.59 -11.18
N LYS A 328 14.38 -42.19 -10.21
CA LYS A 328 14.68 -41.56 -8.92
C LYS A 328 15.80 -40.50 -9.00
N TYR A 329 16.76 -40.70 -9.86
CA TYR A 329 17.94 -39.81 -9.97
C TYR A 329 17.79 -38.90 -11.20
N VAL A 330 17.59 -37.63 -10.93
CA VAL A 330 17.39 -36.60 -11.97
C VAL A 330 18.67 -35.77 -12.07
N SER A 331 19.27 -35.68 -13.26
CA SER A 331 20.41 -34.83 -13.51
C SER A 331 20.00 -33.41 -13.94
N LYS A 332 20.91 -32.46 -13.85
CA LYS A 332 20.68 -31.10 -14.41
C LYS A 332 20.39 -31.12 -15.91
N ALA A 333 20.98 -32.06 -16.66
CA ALA A 333 20.74 -32.21 -18.08
C ALA A 333 19.30 -32.66 -18.36
N ASP A 334 18.73 -33.54 -17.54
CA ASP A 334 17.36 -34.01 -17.68
C ASP A 334 16.36 -32.87 -17.42
N ILE A 335 16.62 -32.04 -16.38
CA ILE A 335 15.79 -30.85 -16.08
C ILE A 335 15.83 -29.84 -17.23
N ASN A 336 17.03 -29.58 -17.78
CA ASN A 336 17.18 -28.69 -18.92
C ASN A 336 16.46 -29.20 -20.16
N ALA A 337 16.60 -30.50 -20.47
CA ALA A 337 15.92 -31.11 -21.61
C ALA A 337 14.39 -31.05 -21.49
N PHE A 338 13.86 -31.35 -20.31
CA PHE A 338 12.43 -31.25 -20.02
C PHE A 338 11.92 -29.80 -20.12
N ALA A 339 12.60 -28.85 -19.50
CA ALA A 339 12.23 -27.45 -19.58
C ALA A 339 12.25 -26.93 -21.03
N HIS A 340 13.27 -27.33 -21.79
CA HIS A 340 13.38 -26.99 -23.21
C HIS A 340 12.25 -27.57 -24.06
N SER A 341 11.83 -28.82 -23.80
CA SER A 341 10.71 -29.44 -24.54
C SER A 341 9.37 -28.71 -24.30
N LEU A 342 9.21 -28.06 -23.12
CA LEU A 342 8.05 -27.24 -22.78
C LEU A 342 8.21 -25.77 -23.17
N GLY A 343 9.39 -25.33 -23.61
CA GLY A 343 9.66 -23.92 -23.91
C GLY A 343 9.65 -23.01 -22.66
N ILE A 344 10.07 -23.52 -21.50
CA ILE A 344 10.07 -22.80 -20.22
C ILE A 344 11.47 -22.71 -19.60
N SER A 345 11.61 -21.85 -18.56
CA SER A 345 12.85 -21.78 -17.80
C SER A 345 13.15 -23.07 -17.03
N PRO A 346 14.39 -23.60 -17.06
CA PRO A 346 14.79 -24.72 -16.23
C PRO A 346 14.61 -24.46 -14.72
N ALA A 347 14.59 -23.19 -14.29
CA ALA A 347 14.34 -22.82 -12.90
C ALA A 347 12.96 -23.28 -12.42
N ILE A 348 11.94 -23.21 -13.27
CA ILE A 348 10.56 -23.63 -12.96
C ILE A 348 10.52 -25.14 -12.69
N SER A 349 11.10 -25.95 -13.58
CA SER A 349 11.14 -27.41 -13.42
C SER A 349 11.99 -27.84 -12.19
N ALA A 350 13.10 -27.14 -11.95
CA ALA A 350 13.94 -27.37 -10.79
C ALA A 350 13.21 -26.99 -9.47
N GLY A 351 12.46 -25.89 -9.48
CA GLY A 351 11.62 -25.44 -8.35
C GLY A 351 10.56 -26.47 -8.00
N ARG A 352 9.79 -26.96 -8.99
CA ARG A 352 8.75 -27.98 -8.80
C ARG A 352 9.33 -29.29 -8.27
N LEU A 353 10.48 -29.73 -8.82
CA LEU A 353 11.13 -30.95 -8.35
C LEU A 353 11.61 -30.86 -6.89
N ARG A 354 12.09 -29.68 -6.47
CA ARG A 354 12.47 -29.43 -5.07
C ARG A 354 11.26 -29.44 -4.14
N TRP A 355 10.16 -28.84 -4.55
CA TRP A 355 8.92 -28.85 -3.79
C TRP A 355 8.34 -30.26 -3.64
N GLU A 356 8.28 -31.03 -4.73
CA GLU A 356 7.79 -32.43 -4.72
C GLU A 356 8.62 -33.33 -3.82
N THR A 357 9.95 -33.17 -3.86
CA THR A 357 10.88 -34.05 -3.12
C THR A 357 11.15 -33.60 -1.69
N GLY A 358 10.78 -32.37 -1.32
CA GLY A 358 11.14 -31.73 -0.05
C GLY A 358 12.65 -31.46 0.10
N ASP A 359 13.47 -31.66 -0.95
CA ASP A 359 14.91 -31.48 -0.92
C ASP A 359 15.33 -30.11 -1.47
N TYR A 360 15.22 -29.12 -0.61
CA TYR A 360 15.54 -27.72 -0.96
C TYR A 360 17.04 -27.42 -1.14
N LYS A 361 17.92 -28.39 -0.90
CA LYS A 361 19.37 -28.23 -1.15
C LYS A 361 19.76 -28.56 -2.60
N LYS A 362 19.04 -29.50 -3.21
CA LYS A 362 19.29 -29.88 -4.61
C LYS A 362 18.89 -28.78 -5.59
N TYR A 363 19.56 -28.76 -6.73
CA TYR A 363 19.30 -27.89 -7.89
C TYR A 363 19.29 -26.39 -7.59
N SER A 364 19.79 -25.95 -6.44
CA SER A 364 19.80 -24.53 -6.03
C SER A 364 20.51 -23.61 -7.03
N ALA A 365 21.51 -24.11 -7.75
CA ALA A 365 22.22 -23.37 -8.81
C ALA A 365 21.36 -23.15 -10.08
N MET A 366 20.25 -23.86 -10.26
CA MET A 366 19.37 -23.75 -11.43
C MET A 366 18.24 -22.75 -11.25
N LEU A 367 18.03 -22.22 -10.04
CA LEU A 367 16.87 -21.38 -9.70
C LEU A 367 17.01 -19.91 -10.14
N GLY A 368 18.13 -19.52 -10.72
CA GLY A 368 18.37 -18.13 -11.09
C GLY A 368 18.43 -17.19 -9.88
N ASN A 369 19.16 -17.58 -8.83
CA ASN A 369 19.32 -16.78 -7.61
C ASN A 369 19.88 -15.39 -7.93
N LYS A 370 19.30 -14.34 -7.37
CA LYS A 370 19.66 -12.92 -7.55
C LYS A 370 19.52 -12.42 -8.99
N ALA A 371 18.79 -13.15 -9.85
CA ALA A 371 18.64 -12.78 -11.25
C ALA A 371 17.51 -11.77 -11.46
N VAL A 372 16.43 -11.85 -10.69
CA VAL A 372 15.23 -11.05 -10.93
C VAL A 372 15.41 -9.61 -10.49
N LYS A 373 15.88 -9.36 -9.27
CA LYS A 373 16.09 -7.98 -8.76
C LYS A 373 17.05 -7.19 -9.66
N LYS A 374 18.06 -7.83 -10.18
CA LYS A 374 19.03 -7.20 -11.06
C LYS A 374 18.35 -6.62 -12.31
N LEU A 375 17.43 -7.35 -12.92
CA LEU A 375 16.69 -6.89 -14.10
C LEU A 375 15.88 -5.62 -13.83
N PHE A 376 15.27 -5.49 -12.65
CA PHE A 376 14.44 -4.34 -12.28
C PHE A 376 15.23 -3.17 -11.68
N GLN A 377 16.52 -3.31 -11.39
CA GLN A 377 17.38 -2.24 -10.88
C GLN A 377 18.16 -1.52 -11.98
N GLU A 378 18.34 -2.16 -13.14
CA GLU A 378 19.10 -1.63 -14.27
C GLU A 378 18.22 -0.83 -15.27
N ASN A 379 16.92 -0.72 -14.98
CA ASN A 379 15.94 0.07 -15.72
C ASN A 379 15.27 1.07 -14.77
#